data_8c91518a78a9dc0a0f912db51bf2e774
#
_entry.id   8c91518a78a9dc0a0f912db51bf2e774
#
_cell.length_a   1.000
_cell.length_b   1.000
_cell.length_c   1.000
_cell.angle_alpha   90.00
_cell.angle_beta   90.00
_cell.angle_gamma   90.00
#
_symmetry.space_group_name_H-M   'P 1'
#
loop_
_entity.id
_entity.type
_entity.pdbx_description
1 polymer ?
#
loop_
_entity_poly.entity_id
_entity_poly.type
_entity_poly.pdbx_seq_one_letter_code
_entity_poly.pdbx_strand_id
1 'polypeptide(L)'
;MKLVFIVNEKSGNGNGAKVWRKIESSITLPYDIYKTTYEKQAVEYAQTVKALAKESEQPILLIGIGGDGTYHEILNGLVGAENIILGAVCAGSGNDFKRTYYQFEHAAEIAAFINAPKCSLHDAGEIQTESNSIRFVNNSGIGFDATVGIAANESKVKKVFNKFKLGKLSYVYYLIKCLFTFKPFDLTVEHNGEKTTYEKVWFVTACNQPFFGGGMNISPTSKTDDQLLELTIVHNLNKYKLLFIFGTVFLGKHTRFKEVVQLQASQFTIHMQENYAMHADGEKLQIETAKAPIIFTIADEQWQLAKMNS
;
A
#
# COMPACT_ATOMS: atom_id res chain seq x y z
N MET A 1 -20.14 17.80 -10.45
CA MET A 1 -18.91 17.04 -10.14
C MET A 1 -18.21 16.73 -11.44
N LYS A 2 -16.91 16.99 -11.55
CA LYS A 2 -16.09 16.68 -12.72
C LYS A 2 -15.55 15.26 -12.59
N LEU A 3 -15.56 14.46 -13.67
CA LEU A 3 -15.07 13.09 -13.69
C LEU A 3 -13.72 13.03 -14.38
N VAL A 4 -12.72 12.43 -13.70
CA VAL A 4 -11.36 12.27 -14.20
C VAL A 4 -10.90 10.84 -13.98
N PHE A 5 -10.23 10.24 -14.97
CA PHE A 5 -9.61 8.91 -14.85
C PHE A 5 -8.09 9.00 -14.94
N ILE A 6 -7.42 8.26 -14.04
CA ILE A 6 -6.00 7.89 -14.18
C ILE A 6 -5.94 6.39 -14.42
N VAL A 7 -5.43 5.99 -15.60
CA VAL A 7 -5.49 4.59 -16.07
C VAL A 7 -4.10 4.03 -16.26
N ASN A 8 -3.77 2.98 -15.50
CA ASN A 8 -2.58 2.18 -15.72
C ASN A 8 -2.95 0.92 -16.53
N GLU A 9 -2.89 1.05 -17.86
CA GLU A 9 -3.24 -0.05 -18.78
C GLU A 9 -2.35 -1.29 -18.60
N LYS A 10 -1.11 -1.12 -18.10
CA LYS A 10 -0.16 -2.22 -17.89
C LYS A 10 -0.40 -3.01 -16.60
N SER A 11 -1.20 -2.47 -15.66
CA SER A 11 -1.46 -3.12 -14.39
C SER A 11 -2.05 -4.52 -14.57
N GLY A 12 -1.72 -5.45 -13.66
CA GLY A 12 -2.20 -6.82 -13.72
C GLY A 12 -1.87 -7.55 -15.04
N ASN A 13 -0.67 -7.31 -15.62
CA ASN A 13 -0.26 -7.87 -16.92
C ASN A 13 -1.20 -7.49 -18.08
N GLY A 14 -1.61 -6.24 -18.15
CA GLY A 14 -2.51 -5.71 -19.18
C GLY A 14 -4.01 -5.86 -18.86
N ASN A 15 -4.34 -6.28 -17.65
CA ASN A 15 -5.73 -6.31 -17.19
C ASN A 15 -6.30 -4.89 -17.08
N GLY A 16 -5.48 -3.89 -16.72
CA GLY A 16 -5.89 -2.48 -16.68
C GLY A 16 -6.50 -1.99 -17.98
N ALA A 17 -5.90 -2.36 -19.12
CA ALA A 17 -6.44 -2.02 -20.44
C ALA A 17 -7.81 -2.70 -20.71
N LYS A 18 -8.01 -3.94 -20.24
CA LYS A 18 -9.29 -4.64 -20.40
C LYS A 18 -10.39 -4.02 -19.56
N VAL A 19 -10.05 -3.71 -18.31
CA VAL A 19 -10.96 -3.06 -17.36
C VAL A 19 -11.35 -1.68 -17.87
N TRP A 20 -10.38 -0.88 -18.33
CA TRP A 20 -10.65 0.43 -18.90
C TRP A 20 -11.63 0.33 -20.09
N ARG A 21 -11.36 -0.52 -21.09
CA ARG A 21 -12.26 -0.67 -22.25
C ARG A 21 -13.69 -1.03 -21.85
N LYS A 22 -13.87 -1.85 -20.81
CA LYS A 22 -15.20 -2.20 -20.29
C LYS A 22 -15.91 -0.98 -19.70
N ILE A 23 -15.21 -0.15 -18.94
CA ILE A 23 -15.77 1.09 -18.37
C ILE A 23 -16.05 2.11 -19.50
N GLU A 24 -15.05 2.35 -20.36
CA GLU A 24 -15.11 3.32 -21.46
C GLU A 24 -16.30 3.05 -22.41
N SER A 25 -16.55 1.79 -22.75
CA SER A 25 -17.64 1.41 -23.65
C SER A 25 -19.05 1.66 -23.08
N SER A 26 -19.16 1.90 -21.78
CA SER A 26 -20.45 2.04 -21.09
C SER A 26 -20.62 3.38 -20.37
N ILE A 27 -19.57 4.23 -20.35
CA ILE A 27 -19.64 5.55 -19.72
C ILE A 27 -20.29 6.54 -20.69
N THR A 28 -21.33 7.24 -20.22
CA THR A 28 -22.06 8.24 -21.01
C THR A 28 -21.81 9.67 -20.53
N LEU A 29 -21.08 9.82 -19.43
CA LEU A 29 -20.75 11.11 -18.82
C LEU A 29 -19.49 11.70 -19.46
N PRO A 30 -19.37 13.02 -19.56
CA PRO A 30 -18.12 13.65 -19.96
C PRO A 30 -17.03 13.39 -18.92
N TYR A 31 -15.82 13.09 -19.39
CA TYR A 31 -14.67 12.80 -18.52
C TYR A 31 -13.36 13.26 -19.15
N ASP A 32 -12.37 13.51 -18.28
CA ASP A 32 -10.98 13.65 -18.67
C ASP A 32 -10.24 12.34 -18.36
N ILE A 33 -9.18 12.02 -19.12
CA ILE A 33 -8.41 10.80 -18.95
C ILE A 33 -6.92 11.05 -19.08
N TYR A 34 -6.17 10.41 -18.16
CA TYR A 34 -4.72 10.34 -18.14
C TYR A 34 -4.27 8.87 -18.14
N LYS A 35 -3.53 8.45 -19.18
CA LYS A 35 -3.03 7.07 -19.32
C LYS A 35 -1.55 7.02 -18.98
N THR A 36 -1.17 6.21 -17.99
CA THR A 36 0.23 6.08 -17.60
C THR A 36 1.01 5.22 -18.59
N THR A 37 2.22 5.62 -18.89
CA THR A 37 3.15 4.94 -19.80
C THR A 37 4.42 4.45 -19.12
N TYR A 38 4.80 5.07 -17.99
CA TYR A 38 5.98 4.74 -17.16
C TYR A 38 5.62 4.77 -15.66
N GLU A 39 6.52 4.27 -14.83
CA GLU A 39 6.40 4.24 -13.36
C GLU A 39 6.41 5.67 -12.80
N LYS A 40 5.66 5.91 -11.74
CA LYS A 40 5.46 7.20 -11.05
C LYS A 40 4.69 8.26 -11.84
N GLN A 41 4.25 7.97 -13.06
CA GLN A 41 3.47 8.94 -13.84
C GLN A 41 2.08 9.20 -13.24
N ALA A 42 1.52 8.27 -12.49
CA ALA A 42 0.26 8.51 -11.81
C ALA A 42 0.39 9.55 -10.68
N VAL A 43 1.60 9.73 -10.09
CA VAL A 43 1.89 10.85 -9.18
C VAL A 43 1.75 12.19 -9.92
N GLU A 44 2.38 12.33 -11.09
CA GLU A 44 2.37 13.55 -11.88
C GLU A 44 0.94 13.92 -12.32
N TYR A 45 0.18 12.92 -12.76
CA TYR A 45 -1.22 13.13 -13.14
C TYR A 45 -2.12 13.48 -11.95
N ALA A 46 -1.91 12.85 -10.79
CA ALA A 46 -2.63 13.20 -9.58
C ALA A 46 -2.32 14.64 -9.13
N GLN A 47 -1.06 15.08 -9.24
CA GLN A 47 -0.68 16.48 -9.00
C GLN A 47 -1.36 17.44 -9.99
N THR A 48 -1.46 17.06 -11.26
CA THR A 48 -2.21 17.83 -12.27
C THR A 48 -3.68 17.96 -11.88
N VAL A 49 -4.32 16.84 -11.48
CA VAL A 49 -5.72 16.86 -11.04
C VAL A 49 -5.90 17.68 -9.77
N LYS A 50 -4.94 17.61 -8.83
CA LYS A 50 -4.92 18.45 -7.63
C LYS A 50 -4.88 19.94 -7.98
N ALA A 51 -4.06 20.34 -8.95
CA ALA A 51 -4.01 21.72 -9.41
C ALA A 51 -5.36 22.15 -10.03
N LEU A 52 -5.96 21.28 -10.87
CA LEU A 52 -7.29 21.54 -11.44
C LEU A 52 -8.38 21.65 -10.37
N ALA A 53 -8.30 20.88 -9.29
CA ALA A 53 -9.30 20.93 -8.21
C ALA A 53 -9.26 22.26 -7.43
N LYS A 54 -8.08 22.89 -7.31
CA LYS A 54 -7.94 24.21 -6.67
C LYS A 54 -8.61 25.33 -7.46
N GLU A 55 -8.68 25.19 -8.79
CA GLU A 55 -9.29 26.17 -9.68
C GLU A 55 -10.77 25.88 -9.96
N SER A 56 -11.25 24.70 -9.55
CA SER A 56 -12.61 24.22 -9.81
C SER A 56 -13.55 24.52 -8.66
N GLU A 57 -14.69 25.15 -8.95
CA GLU A 57 -15.78 25.30 -7.98
C GLU A 57 -16.51 23.97 -7.71
N GLN A 58 -16.36 22.99 -8.60
CA GLN A 58 -17.01 21.68 -8.48
C GLN A 58 -16.03 20.63 -7.96
N PRO A 59 -16.47 19.73 -7.06
CA PRO A 59 -15.66 18.60 -6.65
C PRO A 59 -15.28 17.72 -7.84
N ILE A 60 -14.09 17.11 -7.75
CA ILE A 60 -13.60 16.16 -8.76
C ILE A 60 -13.76 14.74 -8.20
N LEU A 61 -14.41 13.86 -8.97
CA LEU A 61 -14.31 12.42 -8.79
C LEU A 61 -13.12 11.93 -9.62
N LEU A 62 -12.03 11.62 -8.96
CA LEU A 62 -10.85 11.02 -9.58
C LEU A 62 -10.92 9.51 -9.46
N ILE A 63 -11.01 8.79 -10.57
CA ILE A 63 -11.06 7.33 -10.57
C ILE A 63 -9.72 6.78 -11.03
N GLY A 64 -9.06 6.06 -10.11
CA GLY A 64 -7.87 5.25 -10.42
C GLY A 64 -8.27 3.90 -11.04
N ILE A 65 -7.67 3.52 -12.16
CA ILE A 65 -7.79 2.17 -12.75
C ILE A 65 -6.40 1.54 -12.73
N GLY A 66 -6.18 0.62 -11.78
CA GLY A 66 -4.84 0.05 -11.59
C GLY A 66 -4.75 -0.98 -10.48
N GLY A 67 -3.55 -1.24 -10.02
CA GLY A 67 -3.24 -2.07 -8.85
C GLY A 67 -2.82 -1.23 -7.65
N ASP A 68 -2.40 -1.90 -6.57
CA ASP A 68 -1.99 -1.28 -5.30
C ASP A 68 -0.93 -0.17 -5.51
N GLY A 69 0.09 -0.39 -6.35
CA GLY A 69 1.10 0.63 -6.68
C GLY A 69 0.51 1.85 -7.40
N THR A 70 -0.55 1.70 -8.21
CA THR A 70 -1.21 2.84 -8.86
C THR A 70 -1.92 3.72 -7.82
N TYR A 71 -2.57 3.11 -6.81
CA TYR A 71 -3.20 3.87 -5.72
C TYR A 71 -2.17 4.51 -4.80
N HIS A 72 -1.05 3.82 -4.53
CA HIS A 72 0.09 4.42 -3.84
C HIS A 72 0.59 5.69 -4.55
N GLU A 73 0.79 5.64 -5.87
CA GLU A 73 1.20 6.78 -6.67
C GLU A 73 0.16 7.91 -6.65
N ILE A 74 -1.13 7.60 -6.85
CA ILE A 74 -2.21 8.58 -6.82
C ILE A 74 -2.28 9.27 -5.46
N LEU A 75 -2.24 8.51 -4.35
CA LEU A 75 -2.32 9.06 -3.01
C LEU A 75 -1.16 10.02 -2.73
N ASN A 76 0.07 9.65 -3.11
CA ASN A 76 1.24 10.52 -2.94
C ASN A 76 1.18 11.78 -3.81
N GLY A 77 0.54 11.73 -4.98
CA GLY A 77 0.28 12.90 -5.81
C GLY A 77 -0.82 13.82 -5.27
N LEU A 78 -1.74 13.27 -4.47
CA LEU A 78 -2.88 14.02 -3.89
C LEU A 78 -2.59 14.61 -2.51
N VAL A 79 -1.39 14.48 -1.97
CA VAL A 79 -1.02 15.07 -0.65
C VAL A 79 -1.47 16.54 -0.58
N GLY A 80 -2.27 16.89 0.43
CA GLY A 80 -2.85 18.23 0.59
C GLY A 80 -3.87 18.61 -0.50
N ALA A 81 -4.51 17.65 -1.14
CA ALA A 81 -5.58 17.91 -2.10
C ALA A 81 -6.90 18.13 -1.36
N GLU A 82 -7.58 19.19 -1.74
CA GLU A 82 -8.94 19.48 -1.33
C GLU A 82 -9.90 19.25 -2.50
N ASN A 83 -11.16 19.00 -2.21
CA ASN A 83 -12.23 18.93 -3.21
C ASN A 83 -12.07 17.78 -4.21
N ILE A 84 -11.36 16.70 -3.83
CA ILE A 84 -11.18 15.47 -4.62
C ILE A 84 -11.73 14.27 -3.85
N ILE A 85 -12.60 13.52 -4.51
CA ILE A 85 -13.02 12.19 -4.02
C ILE A 85 -12.34 11.16 -4.89
N LEU A 86 -11.57 10.26 -4.27
CA LEU A 86 -10.94 9.15 -4.98
C LEU A 86 -11.93 8.01 -5.16
N GLY A 87 -12.11 7.56 -6.38
CA GLY A 87 -12.79 6.32 -6.73
C GLY A 87 -11.78 5.25 -7.17
N ALA A 88 -12.13 4.00 -6.98
CA ALA A 88 -11.26 2.90 -7.34
C ALA A 88 -11.91 1.91 -8.30
N VAL A 89 -11.12 1.43 -9.28
CA VAL A 89 -11.44 0.28 -10.14
C VAL A 89 -10.19 -0.61 -10.19
N CYS A 90 -10.19 -1.68 -9.40
CA CYS A 90 -9.01 -2.50 -9.21
C CYS A 90 -8.72 -3.41 -10.40
N ALA A 91 -7.51 -3.32 -10.94
CA ALA A 91 -7.04 -4.10 -12.09
C ALA A 91 -5.68 -4.79 -11.84
N GLY A 92 -5.13 -4.68 -10.63
CA GLY A 92 -3.86 -5.26 -10.23
C GLY A 92 -3.90 -6.78 -10.01
N SER A 93 -2.76 -7.34 -9.63
CA SER A 93 -2.61 -8.76 -9.32
C SER A 93 -2.77 -9.09 -7.83
N GLY A 94 -2.37 -8.18 -6.93
CA GLY A 94 -2.48 -8.32 -5.47
C GLY A 94 -3.86 -7.91 -4.98
N ASN A 95 -4.27 -6.72 -5.37
CA ASN A 95 -5.56 -6.12 -5.05
C ASN A 95 -5.84 -6.10 -3.53
N ASP A 96 -4.82 -5.74 -2.73
CA ASP A 96 -5.00 -5.59 -1.28
C ASP A 96 -5.89 -4.39 -0.98
N PHE A 97 -5.79 -3.33 -1.79
CA PHE A 97 -6.68 -2.18 -1.77
C PHE A 97 -8.16 -2.60 -1.89
N LYS A 98 -8.50 -3.49 -2.84
CA LYS A 98 -9.86 -4.02 -3.04
C LYS A 98 -10.44 -4.72 -1.81
N ARG A 99 -9.59 -5.31 -0.96
CA ARG A 99 -10.06 -6.08 0.21
C ARG A 99 -10.57 -5.19 1.33
N THR A 100 -10.12 -3.95 1.36
CA THR A 100 -10.43 -2.99 2.42
C THR A 100 -11.34 -1.87 1.94
N TYR A 101 -11.11 -1.39 0.73
CA TYR A 101 -11.79 -0.21 0.22
C TYR A 101 -12.85 -0.55 -0.83
N TYR A 102 -13.88 0.29 -0.90
CA TYR A 102 -14.91 0.19 -1.95
C TYR A 102 -14.30 0.43 -3.33
N GLN A 103 -14.82 -0.28 -4.32
CA GLN A 103 -14.47 -0.07 -5.73
C GLN A 103 -15.71 -0.09 -6.61
N PHE A 104 -15.65 0.64 -7.71
CA PHE A 104 -16.61 0.55 -8.81
C PHE A 104 -16.31 -0.67 -9.67
N GLU A 105 -17.33 -1.39 -10.07
CA GLU A 105 -17.22 -2.53 -11.00
C GLU A 105 -17.80 -2.20 -12.39
N HIS A 106 -18.72 -1.22 -12.45
CA HIS A 106 -19.43 -0.85 -13.65
C HIS A 106 -19.56 0.68 -13.79
N ALA A 107 -19.62 1.15 -15.06
CA ALA A 107 -19.83 2.57 -15.35
C ALA A 107 -21.17 3.13 -14.79
N ALA A 108 -22.19 2.27 -14.68
CA ALA A 108 -23.47 2.65 -14.08
C ALA A 108 -23.36 3.05 -12.61
N GLU A 109 -22.46 2.41 -11.85
CA GLU A 109 -22.21 2.76 -10.45
C GLU A 109 -21.53 4.12 -10.33
N ILE A 110 -20.63 4.45 -11.26
CA ILE A 110 -19.99 5.76 -11.34
C ILE A 110 -21.04 6.85 -11.59
N ALA A 111 -21.95 6.60 -12.53
CA ALA A 111 -23.05 7.53 -12.83
C ALA A 111 -24.01 7.68 -11.63
N ALA A 112 -24.34 6.59 -10.95
CA ALA A 112 -25.17 6.62 -9.74
C ALA A 112 -24.48 7.39 -8.61
N PHE A 113 -23.18 7.21 -8.43
CA PHE A 113 -22.39 7.95 -7.44
C PHE A 113 -22.39 9.45 -7.71
N ILE A 114 -22.20 9.89 -8.95
CA ILE A 114 -22.19 11.32 -9.30
C ILE A 114 -23.53 11.98 -8.99
N ASN A 115 -24.65 11.26 -9.15
CA ASN A 115 -25.99 11.77 -8.84
C ASN A 115 -26.26 11.84 -7.32
N ALA A 116 -25.66 10.96 -6.52
CA ALA A 116 -25.83 10.92 -5.08
C ALA A 116 -24.50 10.57 -4.38
N PRO A 117 -23.52 11.49 -4.36
CA PRO A 117 -22.18 11.22 -3.88
C PRO A 117 -22.17 10.97 -2.37
N LYS A 118 -21.51 9.90 -1.97
CA LYS A 118 -21.13 9.61 -0.57
C LYS A 118 -19.68 9.23 -0.51
N CYS A 119 -18.98 9.77 0.46
CA CYS A 119 -17.58 9.43 0.71
C CYS A 119 -17.36 9.04 2.17
N SER A 120 -16.28 8.33 2.42
CA SER A 120 -15.72 8.08 3.74
C SER A 120 -14.33 8.70 3.81
N LEU A 121 -13.96 9.19 4.99
CA LEU A 121 -12.60 9.63 5.26
C LEU A 121 -11.75 8.44 5.67
N HIS A 122 -10.54 8.39 5.15
CA HIS A 122 -9.58 7.34 5.46
C HIS A 122 -8.22 7.93 5.79
N ASP A 123 -7.53 7.27 6.69
CA ASP A 123 -6.19 7.59 7.09
C ASP A 123 -5.19 7.14 6.02
N ALA A 124 -4.07 7.81 5.91
CA ALA A 124 -2.88 7.33 5.24
C ALA A 124 -1.77 7.17 6.27
N GLY A 125 -1.05 6.08 6.20
CA GLY A 125 0.21 5.99 6.93
C GLY A 125 1.29 6.80 6.22
N GLU A 126 2.26 7.28 6.99
CA GLU A 126 3.41 8.02 6.49
C GLU A 126 4.69 7.48 7.12
N ILE A 127 5.69 7.23 6.28
CA ILE A 127 7.05 6.94 6.73
C ILE A 127 7.90 8.18 6.51
N GLN A 128 8.54 8.64 7.58
CA GLN A 128 9.45 9.77 7.57
C GLN A 128 10.87 9.28 7.86
N THR A 129 11.79 9.71 7.01
CA THR A 129 13.23 9.55 7.14
C THR A 129 13.87 10.92 7.22
N GLU A 130 15.18 11.00 7.44
CA GLU A 130 15.90 12.28 7.51
C GLU A 130 15.66 13.20 6.30
N SER A 131 15.50 12.64 5.12
CA SER A 131 15.40 13.39 3.86
C SER A 131 14.08 13.26 3.12
N ASN A 132 13.22 12.30 3.49
CA ASN A 132 12.00 11.99 2.74
C ASN A 132 10.83 11.67 3.65
N SER A 133 9.64 12.05 3.17
CA SER A 133 8.36 11.61 3.69
C SER A 133 7.54 10.99 2.57
N ILE A 134 7.03 9.78 2.79
CA ILE A 134 6.27 9.01 1.78
C ILE A 134 5.05 8.40 2.46
N ARG A 135 3.88 8.61 1.85
CA ARG A 135 2.63 8.02 2.32
C ARG A 135 2.46 6.60 1.82
N PHE A 136 1.83 5.78 2.65
CA PHE A 136 1.41 4.44 2.29
C PHE A 136 -0.08 4.22 2.60
N VAL A 137 -0.72 3.48 1.74
CA VAL A 137 -2.16 3.14 1.84
C VAL A 137 -2.33 1.87 2.67
N ASN A 138 -1.48 0.87 2.40
CA ASN A 138 -1.59 -0.45 2.99
C ASN A 138 -0.62 -0.59 4.16
N ASN A 139 0.67 -0.60 3.87
CA ASN A 139 1.70 -0.77 4.89
C ASN A 139 3.08 -0.29 4.44
N SER A 140 3.96 -0.10 5.41
CA SER A 140 5.38 0.16 5.20
C SER A 140 6.20 -0.70 6.14
N GLY A 141 7.25 -1.35 5.63
CA GLY A 141 8.00 -2.35 6.37
C GLY A 141 9.51 -2.24 6.21
N ILE A 142 10.23 -2.80 7.19
CA ILE A 142 11.69 -2.83 7.29
C ILE A 142 12.13 -4.27 7.55
N GLY A 143 13.09 -4.76 6.78
CA GLY A 143 13.75 -6.02 7.02
C GLY A 143 13.40 -7.12 6.03
N PHE A 144 13.03 -8.29 6.50
CA PHE A 144 12.86 -9.49 5.68
C PHE A 144 11.72 -9.34 4.66
N ASP A 145 10.58 -8.78 5.04
CA ASP A 145 9.43 -8.56 4.16
C ASP A 145 9.79 -7.64 2.98
N ALA A 146 10.45 -6.51 3.28
CA ALA A 146 10.97 -5.59 2.26
C ALA A 146 12.01 -6.28 1.37
N THR A 147 12.94 -7.05 1.95
CA THR A 147 13.97 -7.78 1.21
C THR A 147 13.36 -8.76 0.21
N VAL A 148 12.34 -9.51 0.62
CA VAL A 148 11.63 -10.47 -0.25
C VAL A 148 10.85 -9.73 -1.34
N GLY A 149 10.10 -8.69 -0.97
CA GLY A 149 9.28 -7.91 -1.90
C GLY A 149 10.12 -7.26 -3.01
N ILE A 150 11.20 -6.58 -2.63
CA ILE A 150 12.14 -5.94 -3.56
C ILE A 150 12.81 -6.98 -4.47
N ALA A 151 13.36 -8.07 -3.88
CA ALA A 151 14.00 -9.12 -4.68
C ALA A 151 13.02 -9.76 -5.68
N ALA A 152 11.77 -9.97 -5.29
CA ALA A 152 10.74 -10.49 -6.18
C ALA A 152 10.35 -9.50 -7.29
N ASN A 153 10.29 -8.19 -6.98
CA ASN A 153 9.91 -7.15 -7.95
C ASN A 153 11.02 -6.85 -8.97
N GLU A 154 12.27 -6.75 -8.55
CA GLU A 154 13.41 -6.44 -9.40
C GLU A 154 13.86 -7.65 -10.28
N SER A 155 13.27 -8.82 -10.05
CA SER A 155 13.78 -10.06 -10.61
C SER A 155 13.37 -10.27 -12.08
N LYS A 156 14.37 -10.67 -12.90
CA LYS A 156 14.13 -11.19 -14.27
C LYS A 156 13.28 -12.47 -14.26
N VAL A 157 13.32 -13.23 -13.16
CA VAL A 157 12.56 -14.47 -12.96
C VAL A 157 11.05 -14.19 -12.90
N LYS A 158 10.63 -13.06 -12.30
CA LYS A 158 9.23 -12.62 -12.29
C LYS A 158 8.67 -12.47 -13.72
N LYS A 159 9.46 -11.93 -14.66
CA LYS A 159 9.05 -11.79 -16.07
C LYS A 159 8.79 -13.14 -16.71
N VAL A 160 9.61 -14.16 -16.39
CA VAL A 160 9.46 -15.53 -16.91
C VAL A 160 8.24 -16.21 -16.28
N PHE A 161 8.11 -16.17 -14.95
CA PHE A 161 6.95 -16.78 -14.25
C PHE A 161 5.62 -16.12 -14.62
N ASN A 162 5.60 -14.81 -14.84
CA ASN A 162 4.39 -14.11 -15.31
C ASN A 162 3.93 -14.58 -16.69
N LYS A 163 4.87 -14.93 -17.58
CA LYS A 163 4.57 -15.50 -18.90
C LYS A 163 3.80 -16.83 -18.82
N PHE A 164 4.01 -17.58 -17.72
CA PHE A 164 3.31 -18.83 -17.43
C PHE A 164 2.16 -18.67 -16.41
N LYS A 165 1.71 -17.45 -16.09
CA LYS A 165 0.72 -17.15 -15.04
C LYS A 165 1.10 -17.64 -13.63
N LEU A 166 2.39 -17.85 -13.37
CA LEU A 166 2.96 -18.39 -12.13
C LEU A 166 3.62 -17.30 -11.26
N GLY A 167 3.18 -16.06 -11.38
CA GLY A 167 3.76 -14.91 -10.68
C GLY A 167 3.85 -15.09 -9.14
N LYS A 168 2.89 -15.78 -8.53
CA LYS A 168 2.93 -16.12 -7.10
C LYS A 168 4.09 -17.04 -6.73
N LEU A 169 4.53 -17.93 -7.61
CA LEU A 169 5.66 -18.82 -7.36
C LEU A 169 7.00 -18.08 -7.33
N SER A 170 7.12 -16.97 -8.03
CA SER A 170 8.33 -16.14 -7.95
C SER A 170 8.51 -15.56 -6.54
N TYR A 171 7.43 -15.12 -5.91
CA TYR A 171 7.45 -14.62 -4.53
C TYR A 171 7.87 -15.72 -3.54
N VAL A 172 7.29 -16.91 -3.67
CA VAL A 172 7.65 -18.07 -2.82
C VAL A 172 9.13 -18.46 -3.01
N TYR A 173 9.63 -18.44 -4.24
CA TYR A 173 11.05 -18.69 -4.51
C TYR A 173 11.96 -17.69 -3.79
N TYR A 174 11.66 -16.38 -3.88
CA TYR A 174 12.45 -15.34 -3.21
C TYR A 174 12.28 -15.37 -1.70
N LEU A 175 11.09 -15.70 -1.19
CA LEU A 175 10.86 -15.92 0.22
C LEU A 175 11.82 -17.00 0.76
N ILE A 176 11.88 -18.16 0.12
CA ILE A 176 12.75 -19.25 0.53
C ILE A 176 14.23 -18.85 0.40
N LYS A 177 14.63 -18.24 -0.72
CA LYS A 177 16.01 -17.79 -0.92
C LYS A 177 16.44 -16.80 0.15
N CYS A 178 15.66 -15.76 0.41
CA CYS A 178 15.94 -14.75 1.41
C CYS A 178 15.93 -15.33 2.83
N LEU A 179 15.07 -16.31 3.12
CA LEU A 179 15.01 -16.98 4.42
C LEU A 179 16.35 -17.58 4.86
N PHE A 180 17.15 -18.07 3.91
CA PHE A 180 18.45 -18.68 4.23
C PHE A 180 19.62 -17.69 4.24
N THR A 181 19.45 -16.51 3.67
CA THR A 181 20.51 -15.49 3.56
C THR A 181 20.30 -14.30 4.49
N PHE A 182 19.07 -14.02 4.89
CA PHE A 182 18.76 -12.90 5.78
C PHE A 182 19.29 -13.14 7.20
N LYS A 183 19.84 -12.07 7.77
CA LYS A 183 20.31 -12.05 9.16
C LYS A 183 19.35 -11.17 9.96
N PRO A 184 18.65 -11.74 10.96
CA PRO A 184 17.86 -10.95 11.90
C PRO A 184 18.71 -9.91 12.62
N PHE A 185 18.11 -8.78 12.96
CA PHE A 185 18.78 -7.63 13.55
C PHE A 185 18.04 -7.16 14.81
N ASP A 186 18.70 -6.28 15.56
CA ASP A 186 18.09 -5.69 16.75
C ASP A 186 17.58 -4.29 16.41
N LEU A 187 16.44 -3.93 16.99
CA LEU A 187 15.88 -2.59 16.87
C LEU A 187 15.22 -2.15 18.17
N THR A 188 15.10 -0.84 18.36
CA THR A 188 14.34 -0.25 19.45
C THR A 188 13.15 0.48 18.89
N VAL A 189 11.96 0.19 19.42
CA VAL A 189 10.71 0.88 19.13
C VAL A 189 10.39 1.84 20.24
N GLU A 190 10.09 3.07 19.89
CA GLU A 190 9.57 4.07 20.81
C GLU A 190 8.14 4.44 20.41
N HIS A 191 7.20 4.31 21.33
CA HIS A 191 5.80 4.71 21.16
C HIS A 191 5.20 5.03 22.53
N ASN A 192 4.27 5.96 22.58
CA ASN A 192 3.56 6.39 23.80
C ASN A 192 4.51 6.72 24.98
N GLY A 193 5.73 7.21 24.69
CA GLY A 193 6.74 7.54 25.70
C GLY A 193 7.56 6.35 26.23
N GLU A 194 7.29 5.15 25.75
CA GLU A 194 8.02 3.93 26.13
C GLU A 194 9.00 3.52 25.04
N LYS A 195 10.17 2.99 25.46
CA LYS A 195 11.19 2.42 24.58
C LYS A 195 11.36 0.94 24.88
N THR A 196 11.17 0.11 23.86
CA THR A 196 11.37 -1.34 23.96
C THR A 196 12.33 -1.81 22.88
N THR A 197 13.35 -2.58 23.30
CA THR A 197 14.30 -3.21 22.37
C THR A 197 13.87 -4.64 22.05
N TYR A 198 13.83 -4.95 20.77
CA TYR A 198 13.53 -6.28 20.24
C TYR A 198 14.79 -6.86 19.61
N GLU A 199 15.15 -8.06 20.05
CA GLU A 199 16.32 -8.78 19.54
C GLU A 199 15.92 -9.75 18.42
N LYS A 200 16.84 -9.98 17.49
CA LYS A 200 16.70 -10.93 16.37
C LYS A 200 15.40 -10.73 15.60
N VAL A 201 15.13 -9.48 15.26
CA VAL A 201 13.96 -9.08 14.46
C VAL A 201 14.15 -9.53 13.02
N TRP A 202 13.16 -10.21 12.48
CA TRP A 202 13.09 -10.55 11.07
C TRP A 202 12.55 -9.37 10.24
N PHE A 203 11.46 -8.78 10.71
CA PHE A 203 10.89 -7.57 10.11
C PHE A 203 10.00 -6.83 11.11
N VAL A 204 9.80 -5.57 10.81
CA VAL A 204 8.80 -4.70 11.43
C VAL A 204 8.00 -4.02 10.35
N THR A 205 6.68 -4.03 10.47
CA THR A 205 5.76 -3.49 9.46
C THR A 205 4.68 -2.67 10.13
N ALA A 206 4.60 -1.38 9.77
CA ALA A 206 3.51 -0.50 10.13
C ALA A 206 2.36 -0.66 9.13
N CYS A 207 1.18 -0.95 9.62
CA CYS A 207 -0.01 -1.26 8.84
C CYS A 207 -1.09 -0.22 9.07
N ASN A 208 -1.65 0.32 7.98
CA ASN A 208 -2.83 1.17 7.98
C ASN A 208 -4.09 0.37 7.67
N GLN A 209 -3.93 -0.84 7.10
CA GLN A 209 -5.03 -1.76 6.79
C GLN A 209 -4.57 -3.22 6.93
N PRO A 210 -5.50 -4.20 7.04
CA PRO A 210 -5.15 -5.59 7.39
C PRO A 210 -4.29 -6.34 6.39
N PHE A 211 -4.43 -6.06 5.09
CA PHE A 211 -3.92 -6.92 4.03
C PHE A 211 -2.68 -6.37 3.34
N PHE A 212 -1.77 -7.27 3.00
CA PHE A 212 -0.50 -6.98 2.32
C PHE A 212 -0.09 -8.13 1.40
N GLY A 213 0.65 -7.83 0.34
CA GLY A 213 1.33 -8.83 -0.49
C GLY A 213 0.41 -9.83 -1.20
N GLY A 214 -0.81 -9.41 -1.55
CA GLY A 214 -1.78 -10.23 -2.28
C GLY A 214 -2.66 -11.11 -1.40
N GLY A 215 -3.04 -10.59 -0.23
CA GLY A 215 -4.02 -11.18 0.67
C GLY A 215 -3.45 -11.80 1.95
N MET A 216 -2.20 -11.53 2.30
CA MET A 216 -1.69 -11.82 3.63
C MET A 216 -2.34 -10.88 4.64
N ASN A 217 -3.04 -11.43 5.63
CA ASN A 217 -3.67 -10.67 6.70
C ASN A 217 -2.66 -10.42 7.81
N ILE A 218 -1.72 -9.48 7.58
CA ILE A 218 -0.58 -9.21 8.46
C ILE A 218 -0.96 -8.46 9.73
N SER A 219 -2.03 -7.68 9.67
CA SER A 219 -2.54 -6.92 10.81
C SER A 219 -4.07 -7.00 10.89
N PRO A 220 -4.61 -8.09 11.44
CA PRO A 220 -6.05 -8.36 11.42
C PRO A 220 -6.92 -7.31 12.10
N THR A 221 -6.36 -6.49 12.97
CA THR A 221 -7.05 -5.47 13.76
C THR A 221 -6.98 -4.07 13.17
N SER A 222 -6.13 -3.84 12.16
CA SER A 222 -5.96 -2.52 11.53
C SER A 222 -7.27 -2.00 10.94
N LYS A 223 -7.48 -0.70 11.14
CA LYS A 223 -8.58 0.07 10.57
C LYS A 223 -8.02 1.28 9.85
N THR A 224 -8.75 1.77 8.87
CA THR A 224 -8.30 2.87 8.01
C THR A 224 -8.90 4.22 8.37
N ASP A 225 -9.60 4.31 9.51
CA ASP A 225 -10.40 5.47 9.93
C ASP A 225 -10.37 5.74 11.44
N ASP A 226 -9.37 5.18 12.16
CA ASP A 226 -9.24 5.33 13.62
C ASP A 226 -8.01 6.16 14.03
N GLN A 227 -7.26 6.70 13.06
CA GLN A 227 -6.04 7.50 13.24
C GLN A 227 -4.93 6.76 13.98
N LEU A 228 -4.88 5.45 13.85
CA LEU A 228 -3.88 4.59 14.46
C LEU A 228 -3.21 3.71 13.40
N LEU A 229 -1.96 3.37 13.65
CA LEU A 229 -1.22 2.34 12.95
C LEU A 229 -1.05 1.13 13.86
N GLU A 230 -1.09 -0.05 13.29
CA GLU A 230 -0.59 -1.25 13.95
C GLU A 230 0.82 -1.56 13.50
N LEU A 231 1.73 -1.73 14.46
CA LEU A 231 3.10 -2.16 14.21
C LEU A 231 3.21 -3.65 14.51
N THR A 232 3.40 -4.45 13.47
CA THR A 232 3.67 -5.88 13.59
C THR A 232 5.16 -6.13 13.60
N ILE A 233 5.69 -6.74 14.67
CA ILE A 233 7.09 -7.06 14.86
C ILE A 233 7.23 -8.58 14.96
N VAL A 234 8.07 -9.17 14.09
CA VAL A 234 8.39 -10.61 14.12
C VAL A 234 9.84 -10.80 14.55
N HIS A 235 10.05 -11.41 15.73
CA HIS A 235 11.36 -11.44 16.34
C HIS A 235 11.62 -12.76 17.10
N ASN A 236 12.89 -12.98 17.47
CA ASN A 236 13.36 -14.06 18.35
C ASN A 236 12.87 -15.46 17.97
N LEU A 237 12.87 -15.79 16.68
CA LEU A 237 12.50 -17.10 16.15
C LEU A 237 13.53 -17.59 15.13
N ASN A 238 13.57 -18.91 14.93
CA ASN A 238 14.39 -19.49 13.89
C ASN A 238 13.65 -19.52 12.53
N LYS A 239 14.40 -19.71 11.45
CA LYS A 239 13.89 -19.71 10.08
C LYS A 239 12.79 -20.75 9.79
N TYR A 240 12.82 -21.90 10.45
CA TYR A 240 11.82 -22.96 10.25
C TYR A 240 10.49 -22.56 10.92
N LYS A 241 10.56 -21.95 12.11
CA LYS A 241 9.39 -21.41 12.79
C LYS A 241 8.80 -20.22 12.03
N LEU A 242 9.65 -19.35 11.45
CA LEU A 242 9.19 -18.27 10.59
C LEU A 242 8.37 -18.80 9.41
N LEU A 243 8.86 -19.81 8.72
CA LEU A 243 8.15 -20.43 7.59
C LEU A 243 6.81 -21.04 8.01
N PHE A 244 6.74 -21.67 9.18
CA PHE A 244 5.51 -22.21 9.74
C PHE A 244 4.51 -21.08 10.07
N ILE A 245 4.95 -20.04 10.77
CA ILE A 245 4.13 -18.86 11.13
C ILE A 245 3.63 -18.14 9.87
N PHE A 246 4.49 -18.03 8.85
CA PHE A 246 4.14 -17.42 7.58
C PHE A 246 2.89 -18.06 6.93
N GLY A 247 2.76 -19.39 6.99
CA GLY A 247 1.55 -20.08 6.52
C GLY A 247 0.26 -19.66 7.24
N THR A 248 0.38 -19.22 8.51
CA THR A 248 -0.78 -18.80 9.32
C THR A 248 -1.21 -17.35 9.09
N VAL A 249 -0.38 -16.54 8.41
CA VAL A 249 -0.65 -15.12 8.11
C VAL A 249 -1.90 -14.97 7.25
N PHE A 250 -2.12 -15.86 6.28
CA PHE A 250 -3.30 -15.80 5.42
C PHE A 250 -4.62 -15.98 6.18
N LEU A 251 -4.57 -16.56 7.38
CA LEU A 251 -5.71 -16.74 8.28
C LEU A 251 -5.73 -15.72 9.44
N GLY A 252 -4.77 -14.79 9.47
CA GLY A 252 -4.60 -13.84 10.59
C GLY A 252 -4.26 -14.51 11.93
N LYS A 253 -3.80 -15.78 11.94
CA LYS A 253 -3.52 -16.54 13.16
C LYS A 253 -2.09 -16.41 13.66
N HIS A 254 -1.21 -15.78 12.92
CA HIS A 254 0.20 -15.54 13.27
C HIS A 254 0.35 -14.69 14.54
N THR A 255 -0.60 -13.79 14.82
CA THR A 255 -0.61 -12.92 16.01
C THR A 255 -0.76 -13.66 17.34
N ARG A 256 -1.05 -14.97 17.30
CA ARG A 256 -1.14 -15.82 18.51
C ARG A 256 0.22 -16.32 19.00
N PHE A 257 1.28 -16.16 18.20
CA PHE A 257 2.62 -16.59 18.58
C PHE A 257 3.30 -15.46 19.34
N LYS A 258 3.97 -15.80 20.44
CA LYS A 258 4.68 -14.85 21.32
C LYS A 258 5.82 -14.08 20.63
N GLU A 259 6.32 -14.61 19.52
CA GLU A 259 7.34 -13.99 18.69
C GLU A 259 6.77 -13.03 17.64
N VAL A 260 5.45 -12.84 17.65
CA VAL A 260 4.74 -11.85 16.84
C VAL A 260 4.08 -10.86 17.79
N VAL A 261 4.64 -9.67 17.84
CA VAL A 261 4.12 -8.57 18.67
C VAL A 261 3.33 -7.62 17.80
N GLN A 262 2.16 -7.23 18.25
CA GLN A 262 1.38 -6.15 17.65
C GLN A 262 1.23 -5.01 18.65
N LEU A 263 1.60 -3.80 18.23
CA LEU A 263 1.45 -2.56 18.97
C LEU A 263 0.53 -1.64 18.20
N GLN A 264 -0.18 -0.76 18.89
CA GLN A 264 -1.06 0.24 18.27
C GLN A 264 -0.72 1.63 18.82
N ALA A 265 -0.49 2.57 17.91
CA ALA A 265 -0.26 3.99 18.23
C ALA A 265 -0.43 4.87 16.98
N SER A 266 -0.58 6.17 17.16
CA SER A 266 -0.56 7.14 16.05
C SER A 266 0.84 7.36 15.47
N GLN A 267 1.88 7.04 16.25
CA GLN A 267 3.28 7.20 15.83
C GLN A 267 4.17 6.15 16.49
N PHE A 268 5.13 5.67 15.72
CA PHE A 268 6.24 4.81 16.15
C PHE A 268 7.57 5.38 15.67
N THR A 269 8.56 5.43 16.54
CA THR A 269 9.93 5.79 16.18
C THR A 269 10.81 4.54 16.26
N ILE A 270 11.47 4.20 15.16
CA ILE A 270 12.32 3.02 15.03
C ILE A 270 13.78 3.45 15.00
N HIS A 271 14.58 2.88 15.92
CA HIS A 271 16.01 3.08 15.99
C HIS A 271 16.74 1.78 15.61
N MET A 272 17.68 1.87 14.68
CA MET A 272 18.49 0.77 14.18
C MET A 272 19.97 1.17 14.12
N GLN A 273 20.87 0.20 14.13
CA GLN A 273 22.32 0.43 14.01
C GLN A 273 22.83 0.39 12.59
N GLU A 274 22.12 -0.31 11.70
CA GLU A 274 22.48 -0.55 10.31
C GLU A 274 21.27 -0.30 9.38
N ASN A 275 21.53 -0.09 8.10
CA ASN A 275 20.49 0.04 7.08
C ASN A 275 19.96 -1.33 6.67
N TYR A 276 18.64 -1.45 6.65
CA TYR A 276 17.92 -2.63 6.15
C TYR A 276 17.01 -2.22 4.99
N ALA A 277 16.63 -3.20 4.17
CA ALA A 277 15.67 -2.97 3.10
C ALA A 277 14.36 -2.43 3.68
N MET A 278 13.78 -1.45 3.00
CA MET A 278 12.51 -0.82 3.36
C MET A 278 11.60 -0.67 2.15
N HIS A 279 10.31 -0.67 2.41
CA HIS A 279 9.30 -0.39 1.40
C HIS A 279 8.13 0.41 1.96
N ALA A 280 7.40 1.11 1.07
CA ALA A 280 6.05 1.61 1.29
C ALA A 280 5.14 1.03 0.20
N ASP A 281 4.08 0.33 0.56
CA ASP A 281 3.17 -0.39 -0.35
C ASP A 281 3.89 -1.32 -1.37
N GLY A 282 5.06 -1.86 -0.99
CA GLY A 282 5.89 -2.70 -1.86
C GLY A 282 6.88 -1.96 -2.75
N GLU A 283 6.84 -0.62 -2.77
CA GLU A 283 7.83 0.21 -3.47
C GLU A 283 9.06 0.40 -2.58
N LYS A 284 10.25 0.16 -3.16
CA LYS A 284 11.53 0.26 -2.46
C LYS A 284 11.81 1.69 -2.01
N LEU A 285 12.19 1.86 -0.76
CA LEU A 285 12.67 3.10 -0.21
C LEU A 285 14.20 3.11 -0.11
N GLN A 286 14.81 4.27 -0.37
CA GLN A 286 16.23 4.50 -0.14
C GLN A 286 16.42 5.15 1.22
N ILE A 287 17.36 4.62 2.01
CA ILE A 287 17.77 5.21 3.29
C ILE A 287 19.18 5.77 3.09
N GLU A 288 19.38 7.03 3.45
CA GLU A 288 20.67 7.69 3.30
C GLU A 288 21.60 7.43 4.49
N THR A 289 21.05 7.34 5.70
CA THR A 289 21.85 7.13 6.93
C THR A 289 21.23 6.10 7.87
N ALA A 290 22.03 5.12 8.32
CA ALA A 290 21.60 4.06 9.23
C ALA A 290 21.25 4.51 10.64
N LYS A 291 21.70 5.70 11.06
CA LYS A 291 21.61 6.17 12.45
C LYS A 291 20.44 7.12 12.70
N ALA A 292 19.84 7.66 11.64
CA ALA A 292 18.67 8.50 11.81
C ALA A 292 17.45 7.63 12.18
N PRO A 293 16.61 8.07 13.12
CA PRO A 293 15.38 7.37 13.44
C PRO A 293 14.44 7.37 12.24
N ILE A 294 13.71 6.29 12.08
CA ILE A 294 12.63 6.18 11.11
C ILE A 294 11.32 6.34 11.87
N ILE A 295 10.45 7.22 11.39
CA ILE A 295 9.16 7.47 12.02
C ILE A 295 8.06 6.92 11.12
N PHE A 296 7.22 6.06 11.68
CA PHE A 296 5.93 5.72 11.11
C PHE A 296 4.86 6.52 11.83
N THR A 297 4.03 7.23 11.11
CA THR A 297 2.95 8.05 11.68
C THR A 297 1.71 7.99 10.81
N ILE A 298 0.58 8.42 11.34
CA ILE A 298 -0.58 8.78 10.53
C ILE A 298 -0.32 10.15 9.91
N ALA A 299 -0.60 10.29 8.63
CA ALA A 299 -0.52 11.57 7.94
C ALA A 299 -1.57 12.55 8.48
N ASP A 300 -1.23 13.83 8.53
CA ASP A 300 -2.12 14.87 9.08
C ASP A 300 -3.45 15.00 8.32
N GLU A 301 -3.42 14.68 7.00
CA GLU A 301 -4.60 14.82 6.15
C GLU A 301 -5.17 13.45 5.81
N GLN A 302 -6.48 13.30 6.05
CA GLN A 302 -7.26 12.16 5.58
C GLN A 302 -7.65 12.37 4.11
N TRP A 303 -7.80 11.29 3.38
CA TRP A 303 -8.29 11.29 2.01
C TRP A 303 -9.74 10.80 1.93
N GLN A 304 -10.46 11.33 0.93
CA GLN A 304 -11.86 10.98 0.70
C GLN A 304 -11.95 9.86 -0.32
N LEU A 305 -12.61 8.76 0.03
CA LEU A 305 -12.90 7.66 -0.88
C LEU A 305 -14.41 7.57 -1.17
N ALA A 306 -14.73 7.33 -2.43
CA ALA A 306 -16.10 7.04 -2.84
C ALA A 306 -16.65 5.82 -2.10
N LYS A 307 -17.91 5.91 -1.66
CA LYS A 307 -18.64 4.84 -0.98
C LYS A 307 -20.03 4.70 -1.58
N MET A 308 -20.48 3.49 -1.89
CA MET A 308 -21.87 3.28 -2.30
C MET A 308 -22.81 3.24 -1.10
N ASN A 309 -24.08 3.58 -1.38
CA ASN A 309 -25.15 3.33 -0.44
C ASN A 309 -25.31 1.82 -0.27
N SER A 310 -25.13 1.33 0.95
CA SER A 310 -25.58 -0.01 1.34
C SER A 310 -27.10 -0.07 1.32
#